data_baac3a12985c55b33fdf5ce79c772c4b
#
_entry.id   baac3a12985c55b33fdf5ce79c772c4b
#
_cell.length_a   1.000
_cell.length_b   1.000
_cell.length_c   1.000
_cell.angle_alpha   90.00
_cell.angle_beta   90.00
_cell.angle_gamma   90.00
#
_symmetry.space_group_name_H-M   'P 1'
#
loop_
_entity.id
_entity.type
_entity.pdbx_description
1 polymer ?
#
loop_
_entity_poly.entity_id
_entity_poly.type
_entity_poly.pdbx_seq_one_letter_code
_entity_poly.pdbx_strand_id
1 'polypeptide(L)'
;MLDRREFIGAGLGALALAAQAASGDKMRFAYSGSALTGEDDNGDQKFNETDEQIKANFKLCARYGFQGVEPFRGQMGHLNKDVMAFKAILDESGLKLCTVTGGGDIISPDKAAATIEDNFNFTRDFLKPLGCQHLKINIAGPGGRAPGGTTAEQLKAAARGCNELGKRVNEELGMKMGFHPHIWSPVENEHEMNAILEMTDPRYVGLVPDTAHLLLAGMDPVKVLRDNYSRIVAIHIKDTDAKYRNWRGPTPTREQHRERNLYRVLGSGGVDFAAFFRVLREHNYSYWVDLDYDAARKDEGTLEQQLAANAGFLKEKLKFPLSKG
;
A
#
# COMPACT_ATOMS: atom_id res chain seq x y z
N MET A 1 25.51 33.75 33.40
CA MET A 1 26.45 33.28 32.35
C MET A 1 26.05 31.89 31.96
N LEU A 2 25.39 31.73 30.83
CA LEU A 2 25.02 30.41 30.32
C LEU A 2 26.25 29.73 29.73
N ASP A 3 26.42 28.46 30.07
CA ASP A 3 27.61 27.66 29.75
C ASP A 3 27.70 27.41 28.23
N ARG A 4 28.88 27.64 27.66
CA ARG A 4 29.18 27.42 26.22
C ARG A 4 28.92 26.00 25.74
N ARG A 5 28.76 25.04 26.64
CA ARG A 5 28.49 23.63 26.31
C ARG A 5 27.02 23.37 25.93
N GLU A 6 26.08 24.15 26.50
CA GLU A 6 24.65 24.01 26.14
C GLU A 6 24.33 24.58 24.76
N PHE A 7 25.09 25.59 24.30
CA PHE A 7 24.88 26.19 22.98
C PHE A 7 25.36 25.31 21.81
N ILE A 8 26.36 24.45 22.05
CA ILE A 8 26.92 23.53 21.05
C ILE A 8 26.01 22.31 20.89
N GLY A 9 25.36 21.83 21.96
CA GLY A 9 24.44 20.69 21.91
C GLY A 9 23.14 20.98 21.14
N ALA A 10 22.60 22.20 21.31
CA ALA A 10 21.38 22.62 20.61
C ALA A 10 21.60 22.85 19.10
N GLY A 11 22.79 23.35 18.72
CA GLY A 11 23.15 23.56 17.30
C GLY A 11 23.38 22.29 16.52
N LEU A 12 23.98 21.28 17.14
CA LEU A 12 24.23 19.96 16.50
C LEU A 12 22.94 19.15 16.35
N GLY A 13 22.02 19.24 17.31
CA GLY A 13 20.71 18.61 17.24
C GLY A 13 19.83 19.20 16.13
N ALA A 14 19.85 20.52 15.97
CA ALA A 14 19.09 21.22 14.92
C ALA A 14 19.67 20.97 13.52
N LEU A 15 20.99 20.90 13.38
CA LEU A 15 21.67 20.54 12.13
C LEU A 15 21.47 19.08 11.75
N ALA A 16 21.44 18.15 12.71
CA ALA A 16 21.14 16.75 12.47
C ALA A 16 19.68 16.53 12.04
N LEU A 17 18.73 17.25 12.65
CA LEU A 17 17.33 17.25 12.24
C LEU A 17 17.12 17.88 10.85
N ALA A 18 17.83 18.95 10.52
CA ALA A 18 17.79 19.58 9.20
C ALA A 18 18.44 18.71 8.12
N ALA A 19 19.55 18.01 8.43
CA ALA A 19 20.17 17.05 7.51
C ALA A 19 19.31 15.79 7.30
N GLN A 20 18.56 15.33 8.31
CA GLN A 20 17.59 14.25 8.18
C GLN A 20 16.36 14.66 7.36
N ALA A 21 15.92 15.92 7.43
CA ALA A 21 14.84 16.43 6.58
C ALA A 21 15.23 16.45 5.09
N ALA A 22 16.50 16.73 4.76
CA ALA A 22 16.99 16.74 3.38
C ALA A 22 17.14 15.34 2.74
N SER A 23 17.20 14.25 3.51
CA SER A 23 17.30 12.88 2.99
C SER A 23 15.93 12.24 2.71
N GLY A 24 14.83 12.78 3.21
CA GLY A 24 13.46 12.29 3.00
C GLY A 24 12.85 12.63 1.64
N ASP A 25 13.53 13.42 0.82
CA ASP A 25 12.99 14.01 -0.43
C ASP A 25 12.88 13.03 -1.61
N LYS A 26 13.20 11.74 -1.41
CA LYS A 26 13.19 10.74 -2.49
C LYS A 26 11.98 9.80 -2.48
N MET A 27 11.15 9.83 -1.43
CA MET A 27 9.92 9.06 -1.39
C MET A 27 8.92 9.62 -2.39
N ARG A 28 8.29 8.73 -3.14
CA ARG A 28 7.22 9.08 -4.08
C ARG A 28 5.90 8.63 -3.49
N PHE A 29 4.90 9.50 -3.55
CA PHE A 29 3.59 9.22 -3.01
C PHE A 29 2.60 8.91 -4.12
N ALA A 30 1.97 7.73 -4.05
CA ALA A 30 0.86 7.34 -4.89
C ALA A 30 -0.46 7.41 -4.09
N TYR A 31 -1.57 7.36 -4.79
CA TYR A 31 -2.90 7.33 -4.22
C TYR A 31 -3.69 6.20 -4.88
N SER A 32 -4.28 5.30 -4.09
CA SER A 32 -5.02 4.16 -4.58
C SER A 32 -6.48 4.14 -4.16
N GLY A 33 -7.21 3.15 -4.64
CA GLY A 33 -8.59 2.88 -4.27
C GLY A 33 -9.54 3.96 -4.75
N SER A 34 -9.86 4.91 -3.89
CA SER A 34 -10.83 5.98 -4.15
C SER A 34 -10.48 6.90 -5.33
N ALA A 35 -9.26 6.82 -5.88
CA ALA A 35 -8.94 7.51 -7.12
C ALA A 35 -9.73 6.98 -8.34
N LEU A 36 -10.26 5.77 -8.24
CA LEU A 36 -11.00 5.10 -9.31
C LEU A 36 -12.40 4.68 -8.93
N THR A 37 -12.82 4.89 -7.68
CA THR A 37 -14.10 4.37 -7.20
C THR A 37 -14.87 5.39 -6.40
N GLY A 38 -16.19 5.37 -6.58
CA GLY A 38 -17.15 5.87 -5.61
C GLY A 38 -17.71 4.73 -4.76
N GLU A 39 -18.60 5.04 -3.85
CA GLU A 39 -19.48 4.09 -3.18
C GLU A 39 -20.82 3.97 -3.93
N ASP A 40 -21.40 2.78 -3.94
CA ASP A 40 -22.80 2.61 -4.31
C ASP A 40 -23.73 3.00 -3.14
N ASP A 41 -25.04 2.84 -3.34
CA ASP A 41 -26.04 3.19 -2.32
C ASP A 41 -25.96 2.31 -1.06
N ASN A 42 -25.22 1.20 -1.11
CA ASN A 42 -25.00 0.27 0.00
C ASN A 42 -23.68 0.52 0.71
N GLY A 43 -22.85 1.46 0.24
CA GLY A 43 -21.50 1.72 0.75
C GLY A 43 -20.45 0.73 0.23
N ASP A 44 -20.80 -0.09 -0.76
CA ASP A 44 -19.82 -0.96 -1.43
C ASP A 44 -19.08 -0.19 -2.53
N GLN A 45 -17.83 -0.58 -2.77
CA GLN A 45 -17.02 0.06 -3.82
C GLN A 45 -17.67 -0.07 -5.19
N LYS A 46 -17.93 1.07 -5.83
CA LYS A 46 -18.50 1.12 -7.16
C LYS A 46 -17.40 1.02 -8.20
N PHE A 47 -17.32 -0.14 -8.83
CA PHE A 47 -16.42 -0.40 -9.94
C PHE A 47 -17.15 -0.10 -11.25
N ASN A 48 -16.70 0.74 -12.07
CA ASN A 48 -17.10 1.13 -13.43
C ASN A 48 -17.23 2.64 -13.60
N GLU A 49 -16.17 3.36 -13.24
CA GLU A 49 -16.11 4.76 -13.65
C GLU A 49 -15.84 4.86 -15.17
N THR A 50 -16.32 5.92 -15.76
CA THR A 50 -16.00 6.24 -17.16
C THR A 50 -14.54 6.70 -17.25
N ASP A 51 -13.94 6.63 -18.43
CA ASP A 51 -12.58 7.13 -18.66
C ASP A 51 -12.46 8.61 -18.28
N GLU A 52 -13.52 9.41 -18.47
CA GLU A 52 -13.57 10.82 -18.08
C GLU A 52 -13.52 11.00 -16.55
N GLN A 53 -14.20 10.15 -15.79
CA GLN A 53 -14.14 10.18 -14.33
C GLN A 53 -12.74 9.77 -13.83
N ILE A 54 -12.16 8.73 -14.41
CA ILE A 54 -10.79 8.30 -14.10
C ILE A 54 -9.80 9.42 -14.38
N LYS A 55 -9.88 10.08 -15.54
CA LYS A 55 -9.06 11.23 -15.89
C LYS A 55 -9.22 12.38 -14.90
N ALA A 56 -10.46 12.71 -14.54
CA ALA A 56 -10.76 13.78 -13.59
C ALA A 56 -10.16 13.47 -12.20
N ASN A 57 -10.32 12.25 -11.71
CA ASN A 57 -9.77 11.80 -10.43
C ASN A 57 -8.25 11.79 -10.43
N PHE A 58 -7.61 11.33 -11.50
CA PHE A 58 -6.15 11.36 -11.62
C PHE A 58 -5.60 12.80 -11.64
N LYS A 59 -6.23 13.71 -12.40
CA LYS A 59 -5.88 15.13 -12.37
C LYS A 59 -6.05 15.74 -10.97
N LEU A 60 -7.07 15.29 -10.24
CA LEU A 60 -7.27 15.71 -8.86
C LEU A 60 -6.13 15.22 -7.94
N CYS A 61 -5.72 13.95 -8.05
CA CYS A 61 -4.58 13.41 -7.31
C CYS A 61 -3.29 14.21 -7.61
N ALA A 62 -3.00 14.47 -8.88
CA ALA A 62 -1.84 15.25 -9.30
C ALA A 62 -1.88 16.68 -8.72
N ARG A 63 -3.05 17.35 -8.73
CA ARG A 63 -3.23 18.70 -8.17
C ARG A 63 -2.90 18.76 -6.67
N TYR A 64 -3.13 17.69 -5.92
CA TYR A 64 -2.75 17.61 -4.50
C TYR A 64 -1.30 17.16 -4.28
N GLY A 65 -0.55 16.89 -5.35
CA GLY A 65 0.89 16.63 -5.32
C GLY A 65 1.27 15.17 -5.19
N PHE A 66 0.33 14.25 -5.40
CA PHE A 66 0.68 12.84 -5.58
C PHE A 66 1.39 12.65 -6.91
N GLN A 67 2.40 11.78 -6.95
CA GLN A 67 3.20 11.51 -8.14
C GLN A 67 2.75 10.24 -8.87
N GLY A 68 1.89 9.44 -8.26
CA GLY A 68 1.42 8.19 -8.84
C GLY A 68 0.04 7.76 -8.37
N VAL A 69 -0.42 6.69 -8.98
CA VAL A 69 -1.66 5.98 -8.63
C VAL A 69 -1.42 4.49 -8.58
N GLU A 70 -2.22 3.79 -7.77
CA GLU A 70 -2.26 2.34 -7.67
C GLU A 70 -3.71 1.84 -7.74
N PRO A 71 -4.27 1.64 -8.94
CA PRO A 71 -5.62 1.14 -9.11
C PRO A 71 -5.71 -0.36 -8.79
N PHE A 72 -6.89 -0.83 -8.40
CA PHE A 72 -7.19 -2.25 -8.38
C PHE A 72 -7.55 -2.73 -9.79
N ARG A 73 -7.04 -3.89 -10.20
CA ARG A 73 -7.25 -4.43 -11.55
C ARG A 73 -8.74 -4.52 -11.93
N GLY A 74 -9.59 -4.93 -10.99
CA GLY A 74 -11.05 -5.02 -11.23
C GLY A 74 -11.74 -3.68 -11.45
N GLN A 75 -11.15 -2.56 -11.03
CA GLN A 75 -11.69 -1.22 -11.17
C GLN A 75 -11.42 -0.60 -12.55
N MET A 76 -10.41 -1.11 -13.25
CA MET A 76 -9.93 -0.53 -14.49
C MET A 76 -10.81 -0.86 -15.70
N GLY A 77 -11.80 -1.75 -15.55
CA GLY A 77 -12.68 -2.14 -16.65
C GLY A 77 -11.89 -2.60 -17.89
N HIS A 78 -12.19 -2.02 -19.05
CA HIS A 78 -11.49 -2.32 -20.31
C HIS A 78 -10.03 -1.84 -20.30
N LEU A 79 -9.70 -0.81 -19.52
CA LEU A 79 -8.35 -0.24 -19.45
C LEU A 79 -7.31 -1.21 -18.92
N ASN A 80 -7.71 -2.26 -18.19
CA ASN A 80 -6.76 -3.28 -17.72
C ASN A 80 -6.18 -4.17 -18.85
N LYS A 81 -6.68 -4.01 -20.07
CA LYS A 81 -6.26 -4.72 -21.28
C LYS A 81 -5.75 -3.79 -22.37
N ASP A 82 -5.87 -2.48 -22.16
CA ASP A 82 -5.40 -1.47 -23.12
C ASP A 82 -4.33 -0.59 -22.49
N VAL A 83 -3.09 -1.07 -22.61
CA VAL A 83 -1.90 -0.37 -22.08
C VAL A 83 -1.77 1.03 -22.63
N MET A 84 -2.10 1.23 -23.93
CA MET A 84 -1.92 2.53 -24.59
C MET A 84 -2.97 3.54 -24.15
N ALA A 85 -4.22 3.11 -24.02
CA ALA A 85 -5.29 3.95 -23.48
C ALA A 85 -5.00 4.36 -22.04
N PHE A 86 -4.58 3.41 -21.19
CA PHE A 86 -4.25 3.71 -19.80
C PHE A 86 -3.01 4.61 -19.68
N LYS A 87 -1.99 4.37 -20.52
CA LYS A 87 -0.81 5.24 -20.59
C LYS A 87 -1.19 6.67 -20.95
N ALA A 88 -2.08 6.87 -21.91
CA ALA A 88 -2.53 8.19 -22.30
C ALA A 88 -3.19 8.95 -21.15
N ILE A 89 -3.99 8.25 -20.32
CA ILE A 89 -4.61 8.84 -19.12
C ILE A 89 -3.55 9.25 -18.08
N LEU A 90 -2.55 8.40 -17.86
CA LEU A 90 -1.43 8.71 -16.96
C LEU A 90 -0.64 9.93 -17.46
N ASP A 91 -0.27 9.95 -18.74
CA ASP A 91 0.50 11.04 -19.36
C ASP A 91 -0.27 12.37 -19.29
N GLU A 92 -1.59 12.36 -19.56
CA GLU A 92 -2.45 13.55 -19.47
C GLU A 92 -2.54 14.10 -18.03
N SER A 93 -2.49 13.23 -17.04
CA SER A 93 -2.54 13.63 -15.62
C SER A 93 -1.16 13.97 -15.04
N GLY A 94 -0.06 13.63 -15.74
CA GLY A 94 1.29 13.74 -15.22
C GLY A 94 1.67 12.72 -14.14
N LEU A 95 0.83 11.70 -13.92
CA LEU A 95 1.05 10.66 -12.92
C LEU A 95 1.83 9.47 -13.47
N LYS A 96 2.43 8.71 -12.57
CA LYS A 96 3.04 7.41 -12.86
C LYS A 96 2.18 6.29 -12.28
N LEU A 97 2.22 5.13 -12.91
CA LEU A 97 1.66 3.93 -12.30
C LEU A 97 2.64 3.41 -11.24
N CYS A 98 2.21 3.36 -9.98
CA CYS A 98 2.97 2.74 -8.90
C CYS A 98 3.04 1.23 -9.12
N THR A 99 1.89 0.60 -9.12
CA THR A 99 1.62 -0.78 -9.53
C THR A 99 0.12 -0.94 -9.74
N VAL A 100 -0.33 -2.15 -10.01
CA VAL A 100 -1.74 -2.58 -9.92
C VAL A 100 -1.77 -3.81 -9.04
N THR A 101 -2.68 -3.85 -8.09
CA THR A 101 -2.82 -5.02 -7.22
C THR A 101 -3.16 -6.25 -8.04
N GLY A 102 -2.28 -7.22 -8.03
CA GLY A 102 -2.50 -8.58 -8.48
C GLY A 102 -3.02 -9.47 -7.35
N GLY A 103 -3.18 -10.72 -7.61
CA GLY A 103 -3.58 -11.71 -6.61
C GLY A 103 -4.48 -12.78 -7.17
N GLY A 104 -5.25 -13.38 -6.29
CA GLY A 104 -6.09 -14.53 -6.59
C GLY A 104 -5.67 -15.76 -5.80
N ASP A 105 -6.32 -16.87 -6.07
CA ASP A 105 -6.13 -18.10 -5.31
C ASP A 105 -4.90 -18.88 -5.77
N ILE A 106 -3.75 -18.57 -5.17
CA ILE A 106 -2.49 -19.31 -5.35
C ILE A 106 -2.32 -20.45 -4.32
N ILE A 107 -3.36 -20.71 -3.50
CA ILE A 107 -3.35 -21.72 -2.46
C ILE A 107 -3.94 -23.04 -2.97
N SER A 108 -5.10 -22.94 -3.63
CA SER A 108 -5.82 -24.12 -4.12
C SER A 108 -5.09 -24.76 -5.30
N PRO A 109 -4.79 -26.07 -5.25
CA PRO A 109 -4.01 -26.73 -6.28
C PRO A 109 -4.57 -26.63 -7.70
N ASP A 110 -5.90 -26.60 -7.82
CA ASP A 110 -6.63 -26.49 -9.09
C ASP A 110 -6.60 -25.08 -9.70
N LYS A 111 -6.28 -24.05 -8.90
CA LYS A 111 -6.28 -22.64 -9.32
C LYS A 111 -4.92 -21.99 -9.37
N ALA A 112 -3.99 -22.49 -8.56
CA ALA A 112 -2.69 -21.84 -8.34
C ALA A 112 -1.93 -21.59 -9.65
N ALA A 113 -1.81 -22.59 -10.52
CA ALA A 113 -1.07 -22.46 -11.77
C ALA A 113 -1.68 -21.38 -12.70
N ALA A 114 -3.00 -21.39 -12.86
CA ALA A 114 -3.69 -20.38 -13.67
C ALA A 114 -3.57 -18.97 -13.08
N THR A 115 -3.65 -18.84 -11.76
CA THR A 115 -3.48 -17.58 -11.05
C THR A 115 -2.06 -17.04 -11.20
N ILE A 116 -1.04 -17.88 -11.08
CA ILE A 116 0.36 -17.49 -11.26
C ILE A 116 0.58 -17.00 -12.70
N GLU A 117 0.09 -17.76 -13.68
CA GLU A 117 0.24 -17.40 -15.10
C GLU A 117 -0.48 -16.07 -15.42
N ASP A 118 -1.70 -15.85 -14.93
CA ASP A 118 -2.45 -14.60 -15.13
C ASP A 118 -1.70 -13.40 -14.54
N ASN A 119 -1.19 -13.50 -13.31
CA ASN A 119 -0.43 -12.41 -12.68
C ASN A 119 0.91 -12.16 -13.40
N PHE A 120 1.58 -13.21 -13.85
CA PHE A 120 2.82 -13.07 -14.60
C PHE A 120 2.58 -12.38 -15.95
N ASN A 121 1.59 -12.82 -16.71
CA ASN A 121 1.23 -12.25 -18.01
C ASN A 121 0.80 -10.78 -17.85
N PHE A 122 -0.03 -10.46 -16.87
CA PHE A 122 -0.41 -9.09 -16.58
C PHE A 122 0.80 -8.21 -16.20
N THR A 123 1.74 -8.75 -15.44
CA THR A 123 2.97 -8.04 -15.09
C THR A 123 3.83 -7.77 -16.32
N ARG A 124 3.99 -8.78 -17.21
CA ARG A 124 4.76 -8.67 -18.44
C ARG A 124 4.13 -7.71 -19.44
N ASP A 125 2.82 -7.83 -19.65
CA ASP A 125 2.13 -7.20 -20.77
C ASP A 125 1.52 -5.83 -20.40
N PHE A 126 1.30 -5.56 -19.11
CA PHE A 126 0.71 -4.32 -18.63
C PHE A 126 1.64 -3.52 -17.70
N LEU A 127 2.08 -4.10 -16.57
CA LEU A 127 2.85 -3.34 -15.58
C LEU A 127 4.21 -2.92 -16.10
N LYS A 128 4.96 -3.84 -16.69
CA LYS A 128 6.33 -3.55 -17.19
C LYS A 128 6.36 -2.48 -18.29
N PRO A 129 5.51 -2.51 -19.33
CA PRO A 129 5.43 -1.46 -20.33
C PRO A 129 5.06 -0.09 -19.78
N LEU A 130 4.32 -0.02 -18.67
CA LEU A 130 3.97 1.23 -17.98
C LEU A 130 5.03 1.70 -16.98
N GLY A 131 6.18 1.02 -16.93
CA GLY A 131 7.32 1.42 -16.12
C GLY A 131 7.25 1.04 -14.64
N CYS A 132 6.33 0.16 -14.26
CA CYS A 132 6.30 -0.39 -12.91
C CYS A 132 7.56 -1.22 -12.65
N GLN A 133 8.03 -1.18 -11.42
CA GLN A 133 9.23 -1.90 -10.99
C GLN A 133 8.90 -3.04 -10.03
N HIS A 134 7.65 -3.20 -9.66
CA HIS A 134 7.19 -4.27 -8.78
C HIS A 134 5.76 -4.70 -9.08
N LEU A 135 5.49 -5.95 -8.72
CA LEU A 135 4.15 -6.52 -8.60
C LEU A 135 3.80 -6.62 -7.11
N LYS A 136 2.65 -6.10 -6.71
CA LYS A 136 2.03 -6.38 -5.41
C LYS A 136 0.95 -7.43 -5.57
N ILE A 137 0.89 -8.42 -4.67
CA ILE A 137 -0.16 -9.43 -4.69
C ILE A 137 -0.89 -9.54 -3.35
N ASN A 138 -2.20 -9.71 -3.43
CA ASN A 138 -3.04 -10.12 -2.31
C ASN A 138 -3.29 -11.64 -2.45
N ILE A 139 -2.79 -12.43 -1.52
CA ILE A 139 -2.95 -13.89 -1.53
C ILE A 139 -4.42 -14.22 -1.26
N ALA A 140 -5.11 -14.74 -2.27
CA ALA A 140 -6.54 -15.06 -2.31
C ALA A 140 -7.49 -13.89 -1.94
N GLY A 141 -6.96 -12.69 -1.72
CA GLY A 141 -7.71 -11.46 -1.46
C GLY A 141 -8.58 -11.46 -0.20
N PRO A 142 -9.24 -10.32 0.09
CA PRO A 142 -10.21 -10.23 1.16
C PRO A 142 -11.39 -11.16 0.89
N GLY A 143 -11.72 -12.02 1.86
CA GLY A 143 -12.76 -13.05 1.72
C GLY A 143 -12.24 -14.44 1.43
N GLY A 144 -10.97 -14.59 1.12
CA GLY A 144 -10.33 -15.92 1.01
C GLY A 144 -10.00 -16.59 2.34
N ARG A 145 -10.19 -15.89 3.48
CA ARG A 145 -9.91 -16.43 4.81
C ARG A 145 -11.05 -17.34 5.27
N ALA A 146 -10.72 -18.60 5.53
CA ALA A 146 -11.66 -19.55 6.11
C ALA A 146 -11.90 -19.27 7.61
N PRO A 147 -13.08 -19.64 8.15
CA PRO A 147 -13.28 -19.71 9.59
C PRO A 147 -12.20 -20.59 10.25
N GLY A 148 -11.60 -20.09 11.34
CA GLY A 148 -10.50 -20.77 12.02
C GLY A 148 -9.10 -20.41 11.51
N GLY A 149 -8.98 -19.58 10.48
CA GLY A 149 -7.71 -19.09 9.95
C GLY A 149 -7.11 -19.99 8.88
N THR A 150 -5.86 -19.69 8.52
CA THR A 150 -5.13 -20.38 7.46
C THR A 150 -4.31 -21.53 8.03
N THR A 151 -4.49 -22.73 7.50
CA THR A 151 -3.76 -23.90 7.95
C THR A 151 -2.29 -23.87 7.52
N ALA A 152 -1.43 -24.65 8.20
CA ALA A 152 -0.03 -24.77 7.84
C ALA A 152 0.17 -25.26 6.39
N GLU A 153 -0.68 -26.18 5.91
CA GLU A 153 -0.61 -26.66 4.53
C GLU A 153 -1.00 -25.59 3.51
N GLN A 154 -1.99 -24.75 3.84
CA GLN A 154 -2.35 -23.60 3.01
C GLN A 154 -1.24 -22.55 2.98
N LEU A 155 -0.58 -22.27 4.11
CA LEU A 155 0.58 -21.36 4.16
C LEU A 155 1.76 -21.90 3.32
N LYS A 156 2.04 -23.20 3.39
CA LYS A 156 3.05 -23.84 2.52
C LYS A 156 2.69 -23.72 1.04
N ALA A 157 1.43 -23.92 0.69
CA ALA A 157 0.96 -23.76 -0.69
C ALA A 157 1.11 -22.31 -1.17
N ALA A 158 0.69 -21.32 -0.35
CA ALA A 158 0.86 -19.91 -0.63
C ALA A 158 2.33 -19.54 -0.83
N ALA A 159 3.22 -20.01 0.04
CA ALA A 159 4.66 -19.76 -0.06
C ALA A 159 5.28 -20.35 -1.34
N ARG A 160 4.86 -21.56 -1.76
CA ARG A 160 5.27 -22.15 -3.04
C ARG A 160 4.84 -21.30 -4.22
N GLY A 161 3.57 -20.88 -4.25
CA GLY A 161 3.04 -20.03 -5.32
C GLY A 161 3.74 -18.66 -5.37
N CYS A 162 3.99 -18.04 -4.20
CA CYS A 162 4.78 -16.81 -4.11
C CYS A 162 6.20 -16.98 -4.65
N ASN A 163 6.90 -18.05 -4.27
CA ASN A 163 8.26 -18.33 -4.77
C ASN A 163 8.27 -18.53 -6.29
N GLU A 164 7.32 -19.27 -6.84
CA GLU A 164 7.22 -19.50 -8.27
C GLU A 164 6.98 -18.20 -9.04
N LEU A 165 5.95 -17.44 -8.66
CA LEU A 165 5.61 -16.19 -9.32
C LEU A 165 6.73 -15.16 -9.13
N GLY A 166 7.25 -15.00 -7.91
CA GLY A 166 8.29 -14.02 -7.60
C GLY A 166 9.59 -14.31 -8.35
N LYS A 167 9.97 -15.59 -8.48
CA LYS A 167 11.13 -15.99 -9.27
C LYS A 167 10.97 -15.58 -10.73
N ARG A 168 9.85 -15.91 -11.35
CA ARG A 168 9.56 -15.55 -12.76
C ARG A 168 9.55 -14.02 -12.96
N VAL A 169 8.86 -13.29 -12.09
CA VAL A 169 8.82 -11.82 -12.12
C VAL A 169 10.21 -11.20 -12.02
N ASN A 170 11.07 -11.77 -11.19
CA ASN A 170 12.43 -11.28 -11.03
C ASN A 170 13.35 -11.68 -12.18
N GLU A 171 13.45 -12.97 -12.50
CA GLU A 171 14.42 -13.48 -13.48
C GLU A 171 14.05 -13.13 -14.92
N GLU A 172 12.75 -13.16 -15.29
CA GLU A 172 12.32 -12.93 -16.67
C GLU A 172 11.99 -11.45 -16.93
N LEU A 173 11.52 -10.70 -15.91
CA LEU A 173 11.07 -9.33 -16.09
C LEU A 173 11.99 -8.29 -15.42
N GLY A 174 12.90 -8.69 -14.54
CA GLY A 174 13.77 -7.77 -13.79
C GLY A 174 12.99 -6.92 -12.78
N MET A 175 11.79 -7.37 -12.36
CA MET A 175 10.92 -6.67 -11.44
C MET A 175 10.95 -7.34 -10.06
N LYS A 176 10.49 -6.63 -9.03
CA LYS A 176 10.31 -7.19 -7.69
C LYS A 176 8.88 -7.69 -7.53
N MET A 177 8.67 -8.64 -6.61
CA MET A 177 7.34 -9.03 -6.18
C MET A 177 7.23 -8.95 -4.66
N GLY A 178 6.12 -8.41 -4.15
CA GLY A 178 5.82 -8.39 -2.74
C GLY A 178 4.39 -8.85 -2.45
N PHE A 179 4.22 -9.67 -1.41
CA PHE A 179 2.89 -9.98 -0.91
C PHE A 179 2.44 -8.91 0.09
N HIS A 180 1.14 -8.71 0.15
CA HIS A 180 0.49 -7.69 0.97
C HIS A 180 -0.41 -8.39 2.01
N PRO A 181 0.03 -8.45 3.29
CA PRO A 181 -0.83 -8.94 4.36
C PRO A 181 -2.07 -8.05 4.50
N HIS A 182 -3.24 -8.68 4.47
CA HIS A 182 -4.49 -7.94 4.47
C HIS A 182 -5.49 -8.60 5.43
N ILE A 183 -6.19 -7.80 6.24
CA ILE A 183 -7.26 -8.32 7.09
C ILE A 183 -8.29 -9.06 6.22
N TRP A 184 -8.83 -10.16 6.76
CA TRP A 184 -9.77 -11.07 6.10
C TRP A 184 -9.22 -11.88 4.92
N SER A 185 -7.92 -11.80 4.66
CA SER A 185 -7.22 -12.65 3.69
C SER A 185 -6.55 -13.85 4.40
N PRO A 186 -6.09 -14.86 3.66
CA PRO A 186 -5.33 -15.96 4.23
C PRO A 186 -4.02 -15.55 4.93
N VAL A 187 -3.46 -14.40 4.59
CA VAL A 187 -2.28 -13.85 5.28
C VAL A 187 -2.68 -12.56 5.97
N GLU A 188 -3.18 -12.70 7.21
CA GLU A 188 -3.76 -11.60 7.97
C GLU A 188 -2.91 -11.19 9.17
N ASN A 189 -2.43 -12.13 9.95
CA ASN A 189 -1.80 -11.89 11.25
C ASN A 189 -0.29 -12.15 11.23
N GLU A 190 0.38 -11.85 12.37
CA GLU A 190 1.84 -11.96 12.50
C GLU A 190 2.35 -13.38 12.23
N HIS A 191 1.65 -14.41 12.72
CA HIS A 191 2.03 -15.80 12.49
C HIS A 191 1.99 -16.16 11.00
N GLU A 192 0.93 -15.79 10.31
CA GLU A 192 0.76 -16.10 8.87
C GLU A 192 1.75 -15.30 8.02
N MET A 193 1.93 -14.02 8.31
CA MET A 193 2.93 -13.17 7.64
C MET A 193 4.34 -13.74 7.80
N ASN A 194 4.74 -14.06 9.02
CA ASN A 194 6.06 -14.60 9.31
C ASN A 194 6.26 -15.97 8.64
N ALA A 195 5.24 -16.83 8.64
CA ALA A 195 5.30 -18.12 7.96
C ALA A 195 5.58 -17.97 6.45
N ILE A 196 4.94 -17.00 5.77
CA ILE A 196 5.26 -16.72 4.35
C ILE A 196 6.68 -16.19 4.21
N LEU A 197 7.12 -15.26 5.07
CA LEU A 197 8.48 -14.71 5.01
C LEU A 197 9.55 -15.78 5.23
N GLU A 198 9.34 -16.71 6.15
CA GLU A 198 10.27 -17.80 6.47
C GLU A 198 10.36 -18.85 5.36
N MET A 199 9.23 -19.18 4.72
CA MET A 199 9.14 -20.21 3.68
C MET A 199 9.44 -19.68 2.26
N THR A 200 9.70 -18.39 2.08
CA THR A 200 9.95 -17.79 0.77
C THR A 200 11.39 -17.29 0.62
N ASP A 201 11.90 -17.41 -0.61
CA ASP A 201 13.24 -16.91 -0.95
C ASP A 201 13.26 -15.38 -0.94
N PRO A 202 14.11 -14.74 -0.11
CA PRO A 202 14.19 -13.29 0.01
C PRO A 202 14.65 -12.58 -1.27
N ARG A 203 15.23 -13.30 -2.23
CA ARG A 203 15.61 -12.74 -3.53
C ARG A 203 14.40 -12.47 -4.41
N TYR A 204 13.34 -13.23 -4.26
CA TYR A 204 12.18 -13.25 -5.15
C TYR A 204 10.90 -12.70 -4.51
N VAL A 205 10.74 -12.90 -3.21
CA VAL A 205 9.50 -12.56 -2.50
C VAL A 205 9.79 -11.54 -1.40
N GLY A 206 9.19 -10.38 -1.50
CA GLY A 206 9.25 -9.35 -0.48
C GLY A 206 7.90 -9.08 0.17
N LEU A 207 7.86 -8.01 0.95
CA LEU A 207 6.70 -7.58 1.73
C LEU A 207 6.25 -6.18 1.27
N VAL A 208 4.95 -6.01 1.14
CA VAL A 208 4.29 -4.71 1.01
C VAL A 208 3.40 -4.52 2.24
N PRO A 209 3.93 -3.97 3.34
CA PRO A 209 3.14 -3.76 4.56
C PRO A 209 2.15 -2.62 4.38
N ASP A 210 0.97 -2.75 4.98
CA ASP A 210 -0.02 -1.69 5.12
C ASP A 210 -0.23 -1.37 6.61
N THR A 211 -0.09 -0.11 6.96
CA THR A 211 -0.11 0.32 8.36
C THR A 211 -1.43 0.03 9.08
N ALA A 212 -2.57 0.14 8.40
CA ALA A 212 -3.87 -0.13 9.00
C ALA A 212 -4.15 -1.64 9.11
N HIS A 213 -3.86 -2.41 8.04
CA HIS A 213 -4.08 -3.85 8.08
C HIS A 213 -3.25 -4.52 9.16
N LEU A 214 -1.97 -4.14 9.28
CA LEU A 214 -1.11 -4.63 10.36
C LEU A 214 -1.66 -4.27 11.74
N LEU A 215 -2.05 -2.99 11.95
CA LEU A 215 -2.55 -2.54 13.25
C LEU A 215 -3.87 -3.25 13.63
N LEU A 216 -4.81 -3.36 12.71
CA LEU A 216 -6.09 -4.02 12.92
C LEU A 216 -5.96 -5.52 13.17
N ALA A 217 -4.91 -6.16 12.63
CA ALA A 217 -4.56 -7.55 12.90
C ALA A 217 -3.72 -7.73 14.18
N GLY A 218 -3.60 -6.70 15.02
CA GLY A 218 -2.90 -6.75 16.31
C GLY A 218 -1.38 -6.61 16.24
N MET A 219 -0.82 -6.33 15.07
CA MET A 219 0.61 -6.09 14.87
C MET A 219 0.99 -4.62 15.10
N ASP A 220 2.25 -4.35 15.41
CA ASP A 220 2.81 -3.01 15.42
C ASP A 220 3.45 -2.71 14.06
N PRO A 221 2.87 -1.78 13.26
CA PRO A 221 3.41 -1.47 11.93
C PRO A 221 4.86 -0.99 11.94
N VAL A 222 5.27 -0.27 12.99
CA VAL A 222 6.64 0.23 13.14
C VAL A 222 7.62 -0.92 13.39
N LYS A 223 7.23 -1.86 14.26
CA LYS A 223 8.00 -3.07 14.53
C LYS A 223 8.12 -3.94 13.29
N VAL A 224 7.00 -4.21 12.61
CA VAL A 224 6.99 -5.01 11.37
C VAL A 224 7.90 -4.40 10.30
N LEU A 225 7.83 -3.08 10.10
CA LEU A 225 8.70 -2.38 9.15
C LEU A 225 10.18 -2.52 9.52
N ARG A 226 10.53 -2.33 10.79
CA ARG A 226 11.92 -2.40 11.26
C ARG A 226 12.50 -3.80 11.15
N ASP A 227 11.76 -4.80 11.60
CA ASP A 227 12.22 -6.19 11.63
C ASP A 227 12.36 -6.79 10.24
N ASN A 228 11.57 -6.32 9.28
CA ASN A 228 11.51 -6.86 7.92
C ASN A 228 12.01 -5.89 6.84
N TYR A 229 12.78 -4.86 7.20
CA TYR A 229 13.14 -3.79 6.26
C TYR A 229 13.81 -4.31 4.98
N SER A 230 14.69 -5.30 5.08
CA SER A 230 15.37 -5.92 3.94
C SER A 230 14.43 -6.62 2.94
N ARG A 231 13.21 -6.93 3.37
CA ARG A 231 12.16 -7.58 2.56
C ARG A 231 11.17 -6.57 1.96
N ILE A 232 11.27 -5.27 2.30
CA ILE A 232 10.30 -4.27 1.84
C ILE A 232 10.44 -4.02 0.34
N VAL A 233 9.33 -4.17 -0.38
CA VAL A 233 9.23 -3.90 -1.82
C VAL A 233 8.60 -2.54 -2.07
N ALA A 234 7.49 -2.24 -1.43
CA ALA A 234 6.80 -0.96 -1.45
C ALA A 234 6.07 -0.79 -0.10
N ILE A 235 5.51 0.37 0.15
CA ILE A 235 4.82 0.70 1.40
C ILE A 235 3.39 1.13 1.08
N HIS A 236 2.43 0.59 1.83
CA HIS A 236 1.08 1.12 1.92
C HIS A 236 0.86 1.83 3.25
N ILE A 237 0.30 3.01 3.20
CA ILE A 237 -0.12 3.77 4.37
C ILE A 237 -1.63 3.97 4.35
N LYS A 238 -2.25 3.65 5.45
CA LYS A 238 -3.68 3.79 5.72
C LYS A 238 -3.85 4.05 7.21
N ASP A 239 -4.73 4.93 7.61
CA ASP A 239 -5.02 5.14 9.03
C ASP A 239 -6.27 4.37 9.48
N THR A 240 -6.37 4.15 10.78
CA THR A 240 -7.50 3.46 11.40
C THR A 240 -8.28 4.42 12.28
N ASP A 241 -9.46 4.01 12.75
CA ASP A 241 -10.12 4.72 13.85
C ASP A 241 -9.18 4.77 15.08
N ALA A 242 -9.17 5.91 15.77
CA ALA A 242 -8.27 6.17 16.90
C ALA A 242 -8.39 5.16 18.05
N LYS A 243 -9.55 4.48 18.18
CA LYS A 243 -9.74 3.42 19.18
C LYS A 243 -8.84 2.21 18.98
N TYR A 244 -8.29 2.03 17.76
CA TYR A 244 -7.35 0.95 17.45
C TYR A 244 -5.89 1.30 17.75
N ARG A 245 -5.61 2.47 18.30
CA ARG A 245 -4.25 2.80 18.75
C ARG A 245 -3.71 1.74 19.71
N ASN A 246 -2.55 1.16 19.39
CA ASN A 246 -1.94 0.07 20.14
C ASN A 246 -2.85 -1.19 20.26
N TRP A 247 -3.70 -1.42 19.26
CA TRP A 247 -4.60 -2.57 19.23
C TRP A 247 -3.85 -3.90 19.35
N ARG A 248 -4.38 -4.78 20.19
CA ARG A 248 -3.89 -6.16 20.39
C ARG A 248 -5.05 -7.16 20.51
N GLY A 249 -6.23 -6.72 20.09
CA GLY A 249 -7.42 -7.57 20.05
C GLY A 249 -7.53 -8.37 18.74
N PRO A 250 -8.62 -9.12 18.59
CA PRO A 250 -8.90 -9.82 17.34
C PRO A 250 -9.13 -8.84 16.19
N THR A 251 -8.86 -9.29 14.98
CA THR A 251 -9.17 -8.53 13.76
C THR A 251 -10.67 -8.18 13.73
N PRO A 252 -11.03 -6.91 13.52
CA PRO A 252 -12.42 -6.51 13.37
C PRO A 252 -13.10 -7.23 12.21
N THR A 253 -14.39 -7.54 12.36
CA THR A 253 -15.15 -8.22 11.31
C THR A 253 -15.52 -7.28 10.16
N ARG A 254 -15.87 -7.85 8.99
CA ARG A 254 -16.40 -7.07 7.87
C ARG A 254 -17.71 -6.34 8.22
N GLU A 255 -18.53 -6.92 9.09
CA GLU A 255 -19.73 -6.28 9.58
C GLU A 255 -19.39 -5.02 10.39
N GLN A 256 -18.41 -5.11 11.31
CA GLN A 256 -17.92 -3.95 12.06
C GLN A 256 -17.33 -2.87 11.13
N HIS A 257 -16.73 -3.28 10.02
CA HIS A 257 -16.26 -2.33 9.01
C HIS A 257 -17.43 -1.58 8.35
N ARG A 258 -18.45 -2.31 7.88
CA ARG A 258 -19.64 -1.72 7.27
C ARG A 258 -20.40 -0.78 8.20
N GLU A 259 -20.51 -1.14 9.49
CA GLU A 259 -21.23 -0.33 10.46
C GLU A 259 -20.48 0.94 10.87
N ARG A 260 -19.15 0.89 11.02
CA ARG A 260 -18.39 1.93 11.73
C ARG A 260 -17.22 2.52 10.97
N ASN A 261 -16.95 2.04 9.79
CA ASN A 261 -15.68 2.25 9.08
C ASN A 261 -14.44 2.10 9.98
N LEU A 262 -13.53 1.25 9.54
CA LEU A 262 -12.27 1.03 10.25
C LEU A 262 -11.21 2.08 9.89
N TYR A 263 -11.34 2.73 8.73
CA TYR A 263 -10.31 3.58 8.14
C TYR A 263 -10.63 5.06 8.29
N ARG A 264 -9.59 5.90 8.31
CA ARG A 264 -9.67 7.35 8.47
C ARG A 264 -8.64 8.03 7.57
N VAL A 265 -8.85 9.32 7.30
CA VAL A 265 -7.81 10.16 6.70
C VAL A 265 -6.57 10.17 7.60
N LEU A 266 -5.40 10.26 6.98
CA LEU A 266 -4.11 10.15 7.67
C LEU A 266 -3.99 11.14 8.83
N GLY A 267 -3.50 10.64 9.95
CA GLY A 267 -3.21 11.43 11.14
C GLY A 267 -4.39 11.71 12.04
N SER A 268 -5.61 11.30 11.65
CA SER A 268 -6.79 11.41 12.51
C SER A 268 -7.04 10.17 13.37
N GLY A 269 -6.26 9.13 13.19
CA GLY A 269 -6.54 7.81 13.72
C GLY A 269 -5.51 7.21 14.67
N GLY A 270 -5.33 5.88 14.57
CA GLY A 270 -4.56 5.08 15.52
C GLY A 270 -3.11 4.82 15.14
N VAL A 271 -2.71 5.03 13.89
CA VAL A 271 -1.35 4.72 13.41
C VAL A 271 -0.34 5.78 13.87
N ASP A 272 0.81 5.36 14.39
CA ASP A 272 1.94 6.24 14.68
C ASP A 272 2.79 6.49 13.43
N PHE A 273 2.31 7.37 12.54
CA PHE A 273 3.04 7.74 11.33
C PHE A 273 4.36 8.44 11.62
N ALA A 274 4.49 9.16 12.73
CA ALA A 274 5.75 9.83 13.06
C ALA A 274 6.87 8.80 13.29
N ALA A 275 6.58 7.74 14.06
CA ALA A 275 7.51 6.65 14.28
C ALA A 275 7.74 5.83 13.00
N PHE A 276 6.69 5.54 12.24
CA PHE A 276 6.77 4.76 10.99
C PHE A 276 7.68 5.45 9.96
N PHE A 277 7.43 6.72 9.66
CA PHE A 277 8.23 7.48 8.70
C PHE A 277 9.66 7.78 9.20
N ARG A 278 9.87 7.80 10.52
CA ARG A 278 11.23 7.87 11.08
C ARG A 278 12.06 6.66 10.65
N VAL A 279 11.52 5.44 10.74
CA VAL A 279 12.21 4.23 10.28
C VAL A 279 12.52 4.31 8.78
N LEU A 280 11.58 4.77 7.95
CA LEU A 280 11.84 4.95 6.51
C LEU A 280 12.98 5.92 6.24
N ARG A 281 13.05 7.02 6.99
CA ARG A 281 14.15 8.01 6.86
C ARG A 281 15.49 7.47 7.37
N GLU A 282 15.51 6.75 8.48
CA GLU A 282 16.70 6.10 9.03
C GLU A 282 17.37 5.17 8.00
N HIS A 283 16.55 4.53 7.17
CA HIS A 283 16.99 3.64 6.10
C HIS A 283 17.12 4.30 4.71
N ASN A 284 16.93 5.63 4.60
CA ASN A 284 16.96 6.35 3.33
C ASN A 284 16.02 5.76 2.27
N TYR A 285 14.80 5.35 2.69
CA TYR A 285 13.82 4.80 1.77
C TYR A 285 13.51 5.79 0.64
N SER A 286 13.56 5.33 -0.59
CA SER A 286 13.50 6.19 -1.79
C SER A 286 12.58 5.62 -2.88
N TYR A 287 11.51 4.95 -2.46
CA TYR A 287 10.60 4.29 -3.38
C TYR A 287 9.15 4.72 -3.14
N TRP A 288 8.17 3.96 -3.63
CA TRP A 288 6.76 4.28 -3.50
C TRP A 288 6.22 4.09 -2.08
N VAL A 289 5.48 5.09 -1.62
CA VAL A 289 4.57 5.04 -0.48
C VAL A 289 3.19 5.30 -1.03
N ASP A 290 2.38 4.26 -1.11
CA ASP A 290 1.01 4.37 -1.58
C ASP A 290 0.06 4.65 -0.43
N LEU A 291 -0.77 5.68 -0.59
CA LEU A 291 -1.88 5.94 0.30
C LEU A 291 -3.04 5.08 -0.16
N ASP A 292 -3.17 3.93 0.48
CA ASP A 292 -4.23 2.97 0.19
C ASP A 292 -5.52 3.36 0.91
N TYR A 293 -6.41 4.04 0.20
CA TYR A 293 -7.69 4.49 0.72
C TYR A 293 -8.80 3.86 -0.08
N ASP A 294 -9.42 2.81 0.49
CA ASP A 294 -10.30 1.89 -0.22
C ASP A 294 -11.54 2.54 -0.84
N ALA A 295 -12.14 3.53 -0.19
CA ALA A 295 -13.26 4.28 -0.73
C ALA A 295 -13.39 5.65 -0.08
N ALA A 296 -13.85 6.63 -0.86
CA ALA A 296 -14.26 7.92 -0.33
C ALA A 296 -15.49 7.74 0.56
N ARG A 297 -15.33 7.95 1.85
CA ARG A 297 -16.44 7.80 2.78
C ARG A 297 -17.26 9.09 2.90
N LYS A 298 -18.57 8.92 2.92
CA LYS A 298 -19.51 10.05 3.05
C LYS A 298 -19.30 10.86 4.34
N ASP A 299 -18.88 10.22 5.43
CA ASP A 299 -18.61 10.87 6.72
C ASP A 299 -17.26 11.60 6.79
N GLU A 300 -16.36 11.38 5.84
CA GLU A 300 -15.08 12.10 5.72
C GLU A 300 -15.05 13.06 4.52
N GLY A 301 -16.19 13.27 3.89
CA GLY A 301 -16.35 14.21 2.80
C GLY A 301 -16.12 13.64 1.40
N THR A 302 -15.94 14.51 0.43
CA THR A 302 -15.70 14.14 -0.97
C THR A 302 -14.26 13.65 -1.17
N LEU A 303 -13.99 12.98 -2.30
CA LEU A 303 -12.63 12.61 -2.70
C LEU A 303 -11.66 13.80 -2.62
N GLU A 304 -12.08 14.99 -3.06
CA GLU A 304 -11.25 16.18 -3.02
C GLU A 304 -10.93 16.60 -1.58
N GLN A 305 -11.90 16.55 -0.66
CA GLN A 305 -11.68 16.88 0.75
C GLN A 305 -10.74 15.87 1.42
N GLN A 306 -10.86 14.61 1.11
CA GLN A 306 -9.98 13.56 1.62
C GLN A 306 -8.56 13.68 1.07
N LEU A 307 -8.40 13.95 -0.23
CA LEU A 307 -7.10 14.24 -0.84
C LEU A 307 -6.45 15.46 -0.20
N ALA A 308 -7.22 16.53 0.05
CA ALA A 308 -6.73 17.73 0.72
C ALA A 308 -6.24 17.42 2.14
N ALA A 309 -7.02 16.67 2.92
CA ALA A 309 -6.68 16.28 4.28
C ALA A 309 -5.41 15.42 4.33
N ASN A 310 -5.35 14.39 3.48
CA ASN A 310 -4.21 13.47 3.40
C ASN A 310 -2.93 14.18 2.94
N ALA A 311 -3.01 14.98 1.88
CA ALA A 311 -1.89 15.79 1.40
C ALA A 311 -1.45 16.83 2.44
N GLY A 312 -2.39 17.46 3.13
CA GLY A 312 -2.12 18.37 4.23
C GLY A 312 -1.34 17.70 5.36
N PHE A 313 -1.76 16.50 5.78
CA PHE A 313 -1.04 15.73 6.79
C PHE A 313 0.39 15.40 6.36
N LEU A 314 0.60 14.90 5.15
CA LEU A 314 1.92 14.59 4.63
C LEU A 314 2.83 15.84 4.57
N LYS A 315 2.32 16.97 4.09
CA LYS A 315 3.07 18.24 3.97
C LYS A 315 3.34 18.90 5.33
N GLU A 316 2.31 19.06 6.13
CA GLU A 316 2.38 19.92 7.32
C GLU A 316 2.89 19.18 8.55
N LYS A 317 2.49 17.92 8.73
CA LYS A 317 2.89 17.12 9.89
C LYS A 317 4.14 16.30 9.64
N LEU A 318 4.24 15.66 8.48
CA LEU A 318 5.39 14.80 8.16
C LEU A 318 6.47 15.50 7.32
N LYS A 319 6.22 16.76 6.89
CA LYS A 319 7.18 17.62 6.18
C LYS A 319 7.65 17.06 4.83
N PHE A 320 6.78 16.33 4.12
CA PHE A 320 7.09 15.88 2.76
C PHE A 320 6.78 16.97 1.74
N PRO A 321 7.69 17.23 0.80
CA PRO A 321 7.48 18.21 -0.26
C PRO A 321 6.60 17.59 -1.38
N LEU A 322 5.30 17.43 -1.11
CA LEU A 322 4.37 17.14 -2.20
C LEU A 322 4.33 18.38 -3.09
N SER A 323 4.96 18.33 -4.26
CA SER A 323 4.94 19.45 -5.21
C SER A 323 3.53 19.59 -5.80
N LYS A 324 3.04 20.84 -5.92
CA LYS A 324 1.91 21.10 -6.81
C LYS A 324 2.37 20.78 -8.22
N GLY A 325 1.69 19.82 -8.88
CA GLY A 325 1.89 19.54 -10.29
C GLY A 325 1.62 20.75 -11.17
#